data_932bb85000f67ab3ecfd30f3672c82a1
#
_entry.id   932bb85000f67ab3ecfd30f3672c82a1
#
_cell.length_a   1.000
_cell.length_b   1.000
_cell.length_c   1.000
_cell.angle_alpha   90.00
_cell.angle_beta   90.00
_cell.angle_gamma   90.00
#
_symmetry.space_group_name_H-M   'P 1'
#
loop_
_entity.id
_entity.type
_entity.pdbx_description
1 polymer ?
#
loop_
_entity_poly.entity_id
_entity_poly.type
_entity_poly.pdbx_seq_one_letter_code
_entity_poly.pdbx_strand_id
1 'polypeptide(L)'
;MAKFIFVTGGVVSGLGKGIAAASLGRLLKQRGLKVKVQKLDPYLNVDPGTMNPYQHGEVFVTDDGAETDLDLGHYERFIDENLTVHSSVSSGRVYWNVLNRERAGDYLGGTVQIIPHITNEIKSHIYSLDTPDTDVAIVEIGGTVGDIESQPFLEAIRQVAAERGRQNVMFLHVSQIGRASCRERV
;
A
#
# COMPACT_ATOMS: atom_id res chain seq x y z
N MET A 1 -13.03 14.69 -3.62
CA MET A 1 -12.72 13.32 -4.09
C MET A 1 -11.26 13.28 -4.47
N ALA A 2 -10.48 12.50 -3.75
CA ALA A 2 -9.04 12.38 -3.96
C ALA A 2 -8.70 11.66 -5.28
N LYS A 3 -7.56 12.01 -5.87
CA LYS A 3 -6.94 11.23 -6.95
C LYS A 3 -5.99 10.21 -6.35
N PHE A 4 -5.97 9.01 -6.89
CA PHE A 4 -5.13 7.92 -6.40
C PHE A 4 -3.92 7.69 -7.29
N ILE A 5 -2.75 7.51 -6.67
CA ILE A 5 -1.52 7.09 -7.35
C ILE A 5 -1.09 5.78 -6.71
N PHE A 6 -1.14 4.70 -7.47
CA PHE A 6 -0.69 3.38 -7.04
C PHE A 6 0.75 3.15 -7.48
N VAL A 7 1.65 2.95 -6.50
CA VAL A 7 3.07 2.69 -6.75
C VAL A 7 3.32 1.21 -6.62
N THR A 8 3.76 0.58 -7.69
CA THR A 8 4.09 -0.85 -7.75
C THR A 8 5.53 -1.03 -8.18
N GLY A 9 6.10 -2.19 -7.95
CA GLY A 9 7.45 -2.50 -8.40
C GLY A 9 7.57 -3.90 -8.98
N GLY A 10 8.48 -4.05 -9.93
CA GLY A 10 8.80 -5.33 -10.55
C GLY A 10 10.20 -5.82 -10.20
N VAL A 11 10.52 -7.02 -10.62
CA VAL A 11 11.84 -7.70 -10.64
C VAL A 11 12.40 -8.04 -9.27
N VAL A 12 12.70 -7.06 -8.40
CA VAL A 12 13.26 -7.28 -7.05
C VAL A 12 12.73 -6.25 -6.07
N SER A 13 12.72 -6.59 -4.78
CA SER A 13 12.49 -5.63 -3.71
C SER A 13 13.69 -4.68 -3.58
N GLY A 14 13.49 -3.52 -2.95
CA GLY A 14 14.57 -2.55 -2.76
C GLY A 14 14.90 -1.66 -3.96
N LEU A 15 14.08 -1.65 -5.01
CA LEU A 15 14.22 -0.75 -6.17
C LEU A 15 13.95 0.74 -5.84
N GLY A 16 13.51 1.04 -4.62
CA GLY A 16 13.24 2.41 -4.20
C GLY A 16 11.81 2.87 -4.44
N LYS A 17 10.82 1.97 -4.41
CA LYS A 17 9.39 2.34 -4.44
C LYS A 17 9.03 3.36 -3.37
N GLY A 18 9.44 3.10 -2.12
CA GLY A 18 9.17 3.99 -0.98
C GLY A 18 9.74 5.38 -1.19
N ILE A 19 11.00 5.46 -1.61
CA ILE A 19 11.65 6.76 -1.91
C ILE A 19 10.98 7.47 -3.09
N ALA A 20 10.57 6.73 -4.12
CA ALA A 20 9.84 7.31 -5.26
C ALA A 20 8.48 7.87 -4.82
N ALA A 21 7.73 7.10 -4.01
CA ALA A 21 6.44 7.52 -3.44
C ALA A 21 6.59 8.75 -2.54
N ALA A 22 7.56 8.73 -1.61
CA ALA A 22 7.86 9.82 -0.69
C ALA A 22 8.28 11.11 -1.43
N SER A 23 9.17 10.98 -2.42
CA SER A 23 9.64 12.11 -3.22
C SER A 23 8.51 12.73 -4.05
N LEU A 24 7.66 11.89 -4.65
CA LEU A 24 6.49 12.34 -5.39
C LEU A 24 5.52 13.09 -4.45
N GLY A 25 5.26 12.53 -3.27
CA GLY A 25 4.44 13.16 -2.24
C GLY A 25 4.96 14.54 -1.85
N ARG A 26 6.26 14.66 -1.63
CA ARG A 26 6.91 15.96 -1.34
C ARG A 26 6.72 16.96 -2.47
N LEU A 27 6.95 16.55 -3.70
CA LEU A 27 6.81 17.44 -4.86
C LEU A 27 5.36 17.92 -5.06
N LEU A 28 4.38 17.05 -4.83
CA LEU A 28 2.98 17.41 -4.90
C LEU A 28 2.58 18.36 -3.74
N LYS A 29 3.06 18.10 -2.55
CA LYS A 29 2.83 18.99 -1.39
C LYS A 29 3.43 20.38 -1.62
N GLN A 30 4.63 20.47 -2.19
CA GLN A 30 5.25 21.77 -2.55
C GLN A 30 4.45 22.56 -3.59
N ARG A 31 3.58 21.89 -4.35
CA ARG A 31 2.63 22.52 -5.28
C ARG A 31 1.31 22.91 -4.63
N GLY A 32 1.22 22.79 -3.31
CA GLY A 32 0.03 23.17 -2.54
C GLY A 32 -1.05 22.09 -2.47
N LEU A 33 -0.78 20.86 -2.93
CA LEU A 33 -1.73 19.77 -2.83
C LEU A 33 -1.65 19.09 -1.45
N LYS A 34 -2.80 18.68 -0.93
CA LYS A 34 -2.91 17.88 0.29
C LYS A 34 -2.71 16.41 -0.06
N VAL A 35 -1.63 15.82 0.43
CA VAL A 35 -1.19 14.47 0.06
C VAL A 35 -1.30 13.54 1.26
N LYS A 36 -1.92 12.37 1.09
CA LYS A 36 -1.85 11.27 2.04
C LYS A 36 -1.10 10.09 1.43
N VAL A 37 -0.43 9.33 2.29
CA VAL A 37 0.34 8.14 1.87
C VAL A 37 -0.09 6.94 2.69
N GLN A 38 -0.16 5.79 2.02
CA GLN A 38 -0.42 4.50 2.64
C GLN A 38 0.49 3.44 2.03
N LYS A 39 0.95 2.51 2.86
CA LYS A 39 1.68 1.32 2.44
C LYS A 39 0.84 0.07 2.65
N LEU A 40 0.75 -0.75 1.63
CA LEU A 40 0.11 -2.06 1.65
C LEU A 40 1.19 -3.14 1.55
N ASP A 41 1.39 -3.90 2.62
CA ASP A 41 2.44 -4.91 2.71
C ASP A 41 1.87 -6.33 2.55
N PRO A 42 2.40 -7.15 1.64
CA PRO A 42 1.83 -8.46 1.32
C PRO A 42 2.16 -9.55 2.35
N TYR A 43 2.98 -9.29 3.36
CA TYR A 43 3.28 -10.31 4.38
C TYR A 43 2.05 -10.63 5.26
N LEU A 44 2.04 -11.86 5.82
CA LEU A 44 0.93 -12.38 6.64
C LEU A 44 1.03 -12.02 8.13
N ASN A 45 2.06 -11.33 8.57
CA ASN A 45 2.12 -10.79 9.92
C ASN A 45 1.05 -9.69 10.06
N VAL A 46 0.39 -9.64 11.21
CA VAL A 46 -0.66 -8.62 11.46
C VAL A 46 -0.04 -7.22 11.49
N ASP A 47 1.13 -7.12 12.10
CA ASP A 47 1.98 -5.94 12.13
C ASP A 47 3.47 -6.36 12.15
N PRO A 48 4.43 -5.45 11.96
CA PRO A 48 5.85 -5.79 11.95
C PRO A 48 6.49 -5.91 13.35
N GLY A 49 5.77 -5.65 14.44
CA GLY A 49 6.34 -5.57 15.79
C GLY A 49 7.04 -6.83 16.28
N THR A 50 6.63 -8.01 15.80
CA THR A 50 7.24 -9.30 16.12
C THR A 50 8.18 -9.82 15.05
N MET A 51 8.39 -9.07 13.97
CA MET A 51 9.23 -9.50 12.86
C MET A 51 10.71 -9.37 13.20
N ASN A 52 11.52 -10.25 12.61
CA ASN A 52 12.98 -10.22 12.82
C ASN A 52 13.59 -8.99 12.12
N PRO A 53 14.26 -8.07 12.86
CA PRO A 53 14.83 -6.86 12.29
C PRO A 53 15.89 -7.12 11.21
N TYR A 54 16.59 -8.25 11.28
CA TYR A 54 17.61 -8.62 10.27
C TYR A 54 16.97 -9.00 8.92
N GLN A 55 15.72 -9.44 8.93
CA GLN A 55 15.00 -9.84 7.71
C GLN A 55 14.13 -8.73 7.15
N HIS A 56 13.56 -7.92 8.02
CA HIS A 56 12.52 -6.95 7.65
C HIS A 56 12.94 -5.48 7.84
N GLY A 57 14.00 -5.23 8.59
CA GLY A 57 14.39 -3.90 9.04
C GLY A 57 13.80 -3.53 10.40
N GLU A 58 14.10 -2.34 10.85
CA GLU A 58 13.61 -1.81 12.12
C GLU A 58 12.13 -1.44 12.01
N VAL A 59 11.44 -1.51 13.14
CA VAL A 59 10.03 -1.08 13.25
C VAL A 59 9.99 0.43 13.45
N PHE A 60 9.13 1.09 12.71
CA PHE A 60 8.79 2.49 12.92
C PHE A 60 7.50 2.59 13.73
N VAL A 61 7.50 3.40 14.79
CA VAL A 61 6.33 3.61 15.64
C VAL A 61 5.76 4.99 15.36
N THR A 62 4.50 5.03 14.96
CA THR A 62 3.78 6.29 14.71
C THR A 62 3.35 6.96 16.00
N ASP A 63 2.96 8.24 15.97
CA ASP A 63 2.55 9.01 17.15
C ASP A 63 1.33 8.39 17.86
N ASP A 64 0.47 7.67 17.14
CA ASP A 64 -0.66 6.93 17.69
C ASP A 64 -0.27 5.55 18.26
N GLY A 65 1.03 5.23 18.31
CA GLY A 65 1.58 4.01 18.90
C GLY A 65 1.50 2.77 18.01
N ALA A 66 1.19 2.91 16.73
CA ALA A 66 1.16 1.77 15.82
C ALA A 66 2.59 1.37 15.40
N GLU A 67 2.88 0.09 15.50
CA GLU A 67 4.10 -0.52 14.96
C GLU A 67 3.94 -0.72 13.46
N THR A 68 4.83 -0.14 12.67
CA THR A 68 4.74 -0.07 11.22
C THR A 68 6.07 -0.36 10.56
N ASP A 69 6.04 -0.53 9.24
CA ASP A 69 7.24 -0.67 8.43
C ASP A 69 8.09 0.62 8.44
N LEU A 70 9.41 0.47 8.35
CA LEU A 70 10.37 1.57 8.36
C LEU A 70 10.12 2.62 7.26
N ASP A 71 9.53 2.22 6.14
CA ASP A 71 9.21 3.13 5.03
C ASP A 71 8.26 4.27 5.47
N LEU A 72 7.44 4.06 6.51
CA LEU A 72 6.57 5.12 7.04
C LEU A 72 7.40 6.28 7.61
N GLY A 73 8.53 6.00 8.23
CA GLY A 73 9.46 7.04 8.68
C GLY A 73 10.03 7.85 7.51
N HIS A 74 10.27 7.22 6.37
CA HIS A 74 10.65 7.96 5.16
C HIS A 74 9.51 8.84 4.65
N TYR A 75 8.26 8.34 4.67
CA TYR A 75 7.12 9.15 4.24
C TYR A 75 6.92 10.36 5.13
N GLU A 76 6.92 10.19 6.45
CA GLU A 76 6.83 11.32 7.39
C GLU A 76 7.92 12.36 7.14
N ARG A 77 9.16 11.91 7.02
CA ARG A 77 10.33 12.77 6.80
C ARG A 77 10.22 13.58 5.51
N PHE A 78 9.77 12.97 4.41
CA PHE A 78 9.71 13.64 3.10
C PHE A 78 8.48 14.51 2.97
N ILE A 79 7.32 14.02 3.46
CA ILE A 79 6.03 14.70 3.30
C ILE A 79 5.81 15.72 4.40
N ASP A 80 6.54 15.59 5.52
CA ASP A 80 6.43 16.49 6.67
C ASP A 80 5.00 16.47 7.24
N GLU A 81 4.51 15.28 7.54
CA GLU A 81 3.23 15.00 8.18
C GLU A 81 3.32 13.69 8.97
N ASN A 82 2.71 13.68 10.16
CA ASN A 82 2.62 12.48 10.97
C ASN A 82 1.64 11.49 10.34
N LEU A 83 2.05 10.24 10.25
CA LEU A 83 1.23 9.13 9.79
C LEU A 83 0.56 8.42 10.98
N THR A 84 -0.39 7.56 10.67
CA THR A 84 -1.18 6.84 11.66
C THR A 84 -1.24 5.35 11.34
N VAL A 85 -1.85 4.59 12.23
CA VAL A 85 -2.15 3.15 12.02
C VAL A 85 -2.85 2.86 10.67
N HIS A 86 -3.58 3.82 10.12
CA HIS A 86 -4.24 3.69 8.81
C HIS A 86 -3.29 3.79 7.62
N SER A 87 -2.08 4.27 7.85
CA SER A 87 -1.07 4.43 6.79
C SER A 87 -0.27 3.17 6.50
N SER A 88 -0.40 2.12 7.35
CA SER A 88 0.23 0.80 7.16
C SER A 88 -0.83 -0.30 7.25
N VAL A 89 -0.93 -1.11 6.20
CA VAL A 89 -1.88 -2.22 6.14
C VAL A 89 -1.18 -3.46 5.62
N SER A 90 -1.11 -4.50 6.46
CA SER A 90 -0.56 -5.81 6.07
C SER A 90 -1.65 -6.75 5.54
N SER A 91 -1.27 -7.74 4.73
CA SER A 91 -2.16 -8.85 4.39
C SER A 91 -2.70 -9.52 5.65
N GLY A 92 -1.85 -9.74 6.65
CA GLY A 92 -2.27 -10.35 7.92
C GLY A 92 -3.42 -9.60 8.57
N ARG A 93 -3.34 -8.28 8.66
CA ARG A 93 -4.44 -7.45 9.20
C ARG A 93 -5.71 -7.57 8.37
N VAL A 94 -5.61 -7.52 7.05
CA VAL A 94 -6.75 -7.66 6.14
C VAL A 94 -7.45 -9.01 6.33
N TYR A 95 -6.68 -10.11 6.32
CA TYR A 95 -7.24 -11.44 6.53
C TYR A 95 -7.82 -11.61 7.93
N TRP A 96 -7.13 -11.10 8.94
CA TRP A 96 -7.61 -11.12 10.32
C TRP A 96 -8.97 -10.44 10.48
N ASN A 97 -9.15 -9.27 9.89
CA ASN A 97 -10.42 -8.55 9.92
C ASN A 97 -11.54 -9.34 9.24
N VAL A 98 -11.28 -9.87 8.05
CA VAL A 98 -12.29 -10.65 7.29
C VAL A 98 -12.65 -11.94 8.03
N LEU A 99 -11.68 -12.67 8.59
CA LEU A 99 -11.93 -13.90 9.33
C LEU A 99 -12.67 -13.65 10.65
N ASN A 100 -12.37 -12.58 11.37
CA ASN A 100 -13.13 -12.19 12.56
C ASN A 100 -14.58 -11.85 12.24
N ARG A 101 -14.83 -11.15 11.15
CA ARG A 101 -16.19 -10.85 10.68
C ARG A 101 -16.93 -12.11 10.23
N GLU A 102 -16.24 -13.05 9.60
CA GLU A 102 -16.81 -14.38 9.31
C GLU A 102 -17.25 -15.09 10.58
N ARG A 103 -16.37 -15.14 11.60
CA ARG A 103 -16.68 -15.76 12.91
C ARG A 103 -17.80 -15.04 13.66
N ALA A 104 -17.94 -13.74 13.48
CA ALA A 104 -19.04 -12.94 14.04
C ALA A 104 -20.38 -13.14 13.30
N GLY A 105 -20.37 -13.79 12.14
CA GLY A 105 -21.58 -14.04 11.36
C GLY A 105 -21.96 -12.93 10.37
N ASP A 106 -21.10 -11.94 10.14
CA ASP A 106 -21.38 -10.78 9.28
C ASP A 106 -21.70 -11.18 7.83
N TYR A 107 -21.25 -12.34 7.39
CA TYR A 107 -21.48 -12.84 6.03
C TYR A 107 -22.67 -13.80 5.92
N LEU A 108 -23.47 -13.97 6.99
CA LEU A 108 -24.73 -14.73 7.00
C LEU A 108 -24.61 -16.17 6.47
N GLY A 109 -23.47 -16.81 6.71
CA GLY A 109 -23.18 -18.18 6.25
C GLY A 109 -22.72 -18.27 4.78
N GLY A 110 -22.53 -17.13 4.11
CA GLY A 110 -21.98 -17.09 2.75
C GLY A 110 -20.53 -17.56 2.69
N THR A 111 -20.12 -18.12 1.55
CA THR A 111 -18.73 -18.51 1.32
C THR A 111 -17.84 -17.29 1.21
N VAL A 112 -16.86 -17.15 2.12
CA VAL A 112 -15.88 -16.05 2.11
C VAL A 112 -14.72 -16.41 1.18
N GLN A 113 -14.40 -15.50 0.25
CA GLN A 113 -13.40 -15.70 -0.79
C GLN A 113 -12.48 -14.48 -0.91
N ILE A 114 -11.36 -14.63 -1.62
CA ILE A 114 -10.45 -13.50 -1.91
C ILE A 114 -11.22 -12.38 -2.61
N ILE A 115 -11.95 -12.72 -3.65
CA ILE A 115 -12.87 -11.81 -4.33
C ILE A 115 -14.30 -12.26 -3.98
N PRO A 116 -15.15 -11.40 -3.42
CA PRO A 116 -14.95 -9.96 -3.19
C PRO A 116 -14.45 -9.59 -1.77
N HIS A 117 -14.34 -10.52 -0.81
CA HIS A 117 -14.26 -10.17 0.61
C HIS A 117 -12.92 -9.54 0.99
N ILE A 118 -11.79 -10.19 0.62
CA ILE A 118 -10.45 -9.65 0.88
C ILE A 118 -10.22 -8.39 0.03
N THR A 119 -10.59 -8.40 -1.25
CA THR A 119 -10.42 -7.21 -2.09
C THR A 119 -11.27 -6.03 -1.62
N ASN A 120 -12.47 -6.26 -1.11
CA ASN A 120 -13.31 -5.19 -0.55
C ASN A 120 -12.71 -4.63 0.75
N GLU A 121 -12.15 -5.48 1.62
CA GLU A 121 -11.45 -5.04 2.81
C GLU A 121 -10.23 -4.16 2.45
N ILE A 122 -9.41 -4.59 1.48
CA ILE A 122 -8.30 -3.78 0.97
C ILE A 122 -8.79 -2.45 0.42
N LYS A 123 -9.84 -2.46 -0.39
CA LYS A 123 -10.43 -1.22 -0.95
C LYS A 123 -10.95 -0.29 0.15
N SER A 124 -11.52 -0.83 1.24
CA SER A 124 -11.98 0.00 2.36
C SER A 124 -10.83 0.79 2.99
N HIS A 125 -9.67 0.16 3.17
CA HIS A 125 -8.47 0.84 3.65
C HIS A 125 -7.98 1.91 2.65
N ILE A 126 -7.96 1.62 1.35
CA ILE A 126 -7.60 2.60 0.32
C ILE A 126 -8.57 3.80 0.33
N TYR A 127 -9.86 3.53 0.39
CA TYR A 127 -10.89 4.58 0.37
C TYR A 127 -10.92 5.43 1.65
N SER A 128 -10.38 4.94 2.77
CA SER A 128 -10.24 5.73 3.98
C SER A 128 -9.34 6.97 3.82
N LEU A 129 -8.50 6.96 2.77
CA LEU A 129 -7.67 8.13 2.41
C LEU A 129 -8.47 9.23 1.69
N ASP A 130 -9.65 8.92 1.13
CA ASP A 130 -10.48 9.88 0.38
C ASP A 130 -11.29 10.75 1.34
N THR A 131 -10.63 11.70 1.97
CA THR A 131 -11.25 12.66 2.90
C THR A 131 -11.35 14.04 2.25
N PRO A 132 -12.16 14.96 2.79
CA PRO A 132 -12.24 16.34 2.30
C PRO A 132 -10.88 17.08 2.28
N ASP A 133 -9.94 16.59 3.11
CA ASP A 133 -8.58 17.13 3.23
C ASP A 133 -7.55 16.36 2.40
N THR A 134 -7.96 15.64 1.38
CA THR A 134 -7.06 14.88 0.52
C THR A 134 -7.29 15.24 -0.94
N ASP A 135 -6.28 15.79 -1.59
CA ASP A 135 -6.27 16.00 -3.05
C ASP A 135 -5.71 14.78 -3.77
N VAL A 136 -4.63 14.20 -3.22
CA VAL A 136 -3.94 13.06 -3.78
C VAL A 136 -3.63 12.03 -2.69
N ALA A 137 -4.02 10.78 -2.92
CA ALA A 137 -3.64 9.63 -2.12
C ALA A 137 -2.61 8.78 -2.86
N ILE A 138 -1.43 8.62 -2.28
CA ILE A 138 -0.36 7.75 -2.82
C ILE A 138 -0.42 6.44 -2.03
N VAL A 139 -0.59 5.33 -2.75
CA VAL A 139 -0.65 4.00 -2.16
C VAL A 139 0.46 3.15 -2.73
N GLU A 140 1.44 2.80 -1.89
CA GLU A 140 2.52 1.91 -2.29
C GLU A 140 2.14 0.45 -2.04
N ILE A 141 2.35 -0.39 -3.03
CA ILE A 141 2.21 -1.84 -2.90
C ILE A 141 3.59 -2.43 -2.61
N GLY A 142 3.75 -3.02 -1.42
CA GLY A 142 4.95 -3.75 -1.02
C GLY A 142 5.19 -4.99 -1.86
N GLY A 143 6.40 -5.55 -1.79
CA GLY A 143 6.80 -6.70 -2.57
C GLY A 143 6.97 -6.41 -4.07
N THR A 144 6.92 -7.45 -4.88
CA THR A 144 6.97 -7.36 -6.35
C THR A 144 5.64 -7.79 -6.96
N VAL A 145 5.35 -7.31 -8.18
CA VAL A 145 4.10 -7.69 -8.88
C VAL A 145 4.02 -9.17 -9.24
N GLY A 146 5.14 -9.90 -9.17
CA GLY A 146 5.20 -11.34 -9.40
C GLY A 146 4.92 -12.18 -8.15
N ASP A 147 4.90 -11.58 -6.97
CA ASP A 147 4.69 -12.29 -5.72
C ASP A 147 3.21 -12.70 -5.57
N ILE A 148 2.98 -13.96 -5.21
CA ILE A 148 1.61 -14.49 -5.10
C ILE A 148 0.84 -13.78 -3.98
N GLU A 149 1.52 -13.39 -2.92
CA GLU A 149 0.95 -12.67 -1.78
C GLU A 149 0.46 -11.27 -2.14
N SER A 150 1.03 -10.68 -3.20
CA SER A 150 0.65 -9.34 -3.68
C SER A 150 -0.60 -9.34 -4.56
N GLN A 151 -1.03 -10.48 -5.07
CA GLN A 151 -2.13 -10.59 -6.05
C GLN A 151 -3.45 -9.97 -5.55
N PRO A 152 -3.90 -10.17 -4.29
CA PRO A 152 -5.13 -9.54 -3.80
C PRO A 152 -5.04 -8.00 -3.80
N PHE A 153 -3.87 -7.43 -3.50
CA PHE A 153 -3.65 -5.98 -3.57
C PHE A 153 -3.71 -5.46 -5.00
N LEU A 154 -3.05 -6.16 -5.94
CA LEU A 154 -3.07 -5.79 -7.36
C LEU A 154 -4.48 -5.84 -7.93
N GLU A 155 -5.26 -6.85 -7.56
CA GLU A 155 -6.66 -6.95 -7.96
C GLU A 155 -7.50 -5.82 -7.34
N ALA A 156 -7.29 -5.51 -6.05
CA ALA A 156 -8.01 -4.43 -5.39
C ALA A 156 -7.75 -3.07 -6.05
N ILE A 157 -6.49 -2.72 -6.36
CA ILE A 157 -6.18 -1.44 -7.03
C ILE A 157 -6.71 -1.39 -8.46
N ARG A 158 -6.77 -2.54 -9.16
CA ARG A 158 -7.43 -2.63 -10.47
C ARG A 158 -8.91 -2.32 -10.36
N GLN A 159 -9.59 -2.84 -9.32
CA GLN A 159 -11.01 -2.55 -9.05
C GLN A 159 -11.22 -1.08 -8.69
N VAL A 160 -10.38 -0.50 -7.82
CA VAL A 160 -10.42 0.94 -7.50
C VAL A 160 -10.31 1.77 -8.76
N ALA A 161 -9.42 1.42 -9.69
CA ALA A 161 -9.26 2.16 -10.94
C ALA A 161 -10.51 2.08 -11.83
N ALA A 162 -11.19 0.93 -11.84
CA ALA A 162 -12.45 0.77 -12.57
C ALA A 162 -13.59 1.58 -11.92
N GLU A 163 -13.69 1.56 -10.59
CA GLU A 163 -14.74 2.25 -9.83
C GLU A 163 -14.57 3.78 -9.83
N ARG A 164 -13.33 4.28 -9.73
CA ARG A 164 -13.02 5.72 -9.67
C ARG A 164 -12.86 6.38 -11.04
N GLY A 165 -12.65 5.59 -12.08
CA GLY A 165 -12.41 6.06 -13.44
C GLY A 165 -10.95 6.48 -13.67
N ARG A 166 -10.49 6.28 -14.90
CA ARG A 166 -9.09 6.49 -15.32
C ARG A 166 -8.55 7.90 -15.07
N GLN A 167 -9.40 8.91 -15.10
CA GLN A 167 -9.02 10.31 -14.86
C GLN A 167 -8.64 10.59 -13.39
N ASN A 168 -8.99 9.70 -12.47
CA ASN A 168 -8.75 9.83 -11.04
C ASN A 168 -7.71 8.86 -10.51
N VAL A 169 -7.15 8.00 -11.36
CA VAL A 169 -6.19 6.97 -10.95
C VAL A 169 -4.99 6.94 -11.88
N MET A 170 -3.80 6.89 -11.30
CA MET A 170 -2.53 6.71 -11.99
C MET A 170 -1.80 5.49 -11.41
N PHE A 171 -1.19 4.68 -12.27
CA PHE A 171 -0.27 3.63 -11.88
C PHE A 171 1.16 4.06 -12.17
N LEU A 172 2.02 4.03 -11.14
CA LEU A 172 3.45 4.28 -11.23
C LEU A 172 4.19 2.96 -10.99
N HIS A 173 4.75 2.39 -12.05
CA HIS A 173 5.50 1.13 -11.94
C HIS A 173 7.00 1.44 -11.89
N VAL A 174 7.65 1.11 -10.76
CA VAL A 174 9.09 1.26 -10.56
C VAL A 174 9.77 -0.03 -11.00
N SER A 175 10.64 0.07 -11.99
CA SER A 175 11.38 -1.07 -12.55
C SER A 175 12.81 -0.67 -12.86
N GLN A 176 13.73 -1.64 -12.86
CA GLN A 176 15.09 -1.42 -13.26
C GLN A 176 15.21 -1.42 -14.80
N ILE A 177 15.72 -0.31 -15.35
CA ILE A 177 16.02 -0.18 -16.78
C ILE A 177 17.54 -0.10 -16.93
N GLY A 178 18.11 -0.73 -17.94
CA GLY A 178 19.53 -0.59 -18.28
C GLY A 178 20.25 -1.91 -18.54
N ARG A 179 21.41 -2.12 -17.94
CA ARG A 179 22.32 -3.24 -18.25
C ARG A 179 21.68 -4.63 -18.32
N ALA A 180 20.62 -4.89 -17.56
CA ALA A 180 19.89 -6.15 -17.60
C ALA A 180 19.19 -6.35 -18.96
N SER A 181 18.54 -5.32 -19.48
CA SER A 181 17.88 -5.38 -20.80
C SER A 181 18.87 -5.49 -21.96
N CYS A 182 20.12 -5.05 -21.78
CA CYS A 182 21.18 -5.21 -22.77
C CYS A 182 21.77 -6.63 -22.78
N ARG A 183 21.72 -7.36 -21.64
CA ARG A 183 22.18 -8.75 -21.57
C ARG A 183 21.19 -9.76 -22.15
N GLU A 184 19.91 -9.46 -22.14
CA GLU A 184 18.88 -10.32 -22.70
C GLU A 184 18.79 -10.25 -24.23
N ARG A 185 19.57 -9.36 -24.86
CA ARG A 185 19.61 -9.20 -26.33
C ARG A 185 20.81 -9.83 -27.00
N VAL A 186 21.58 -10.65 -26.29
CA VAL A 186 22.75 -11.36 -26.83
C VAL A 186 22.43 -12.84 -26.94
#